data_33f141b555595263bcd739412af044f5
#
_entry.id   33f141b555595263bcd739412af044f5
#
_cell.length_a   1.000
_cell.length_b   1.000
_cell.length_c   1.000
_cell.angle_alpha   90.00
_cell.angle_beta   90.00
_cell.angle_gamma   90.00
#
_symmetry.space_group_name_H-M   'P 1'
#
loop_
_entity.id
_entity.type
_entity.pdbx_description
1 polymer ?
#
loop_
_entity_poly.entity_id
_entity_poly.type
_entity_poly.pdbx_seq_one_letter_code
_entity_poly.pdbx_strand_id
1 'polypeptide(L)'
;MPVKVLCVITGSMGYEGITAISMKYAAHYDERVQVDFVSPKAPPEGIRLQAEKMGGKIFVTGSRVKRPVRYIRRLKKIVREGGYDAVHVNGSSCLMALDLWAAKAGGAGVRIAHSHNTYCRHRALHALLRPAFDRLYTHAWACGEEAGKWLFRERPFRIARIGVETERFAFDEAARRRVREQFAPGGETLILCAANFLAAKNHGFLLEAFAGRTGKSRLILAGDGLLRGEIEEKIRALGLEKDALPLGRRDDVAQLMQGCDILALPSLHEGFPNVLMEAQCAGMEILASENVTRRADVTGLIRFLPLEKETWAAAFSEKAPENRGEQSARAVKRIVQAGYDMETCAREMEKFYLETAGEKET
;
A
#
# COMPACT_ATOMS: atom_id res chain seq x y z
N MET A 1 22.02 14.22 18.48
CA MET A 1 21.05 13.16 18.82
C MET A 1 20.21 12.90 17.55
N PRO A 2 19.72 11.69 17.31
CA PRO A 2 18.88 11.44 16.15
C PRO A 2 17.54 12.21 16.26
N VAL A 3 17.00 12.60 15.12
CA VAL A 3 15.64 13.15 15.00
C VAL A 3 14.64 12.06 15.33
N LYS A 4 13.78 12.29 16.29
CA LYS A 4 12.79 11.32 16.74
C LYS A 4 11.43 11.55 16.09
N VAL A 5 10.95 10.57 15.37
CA VAL A 5 9.66 10.61 14.67
C VAL A 5 8.67 9.62 15.30
N LEU A 6 7.49 10.06 15.63
CA LEU A 6 6.39 9.18 16.03
C LEU A 6 5.43 8.98 14.86
N CYS A 7 5.44 7.79 14.26
CA CYS A 7 4.56 7.41 13.17
C CYS A 7 3.23 6.85 13.72
N VAL A 8 2.15 7.59 13.58
CA VAL A 8 0.82 7.19 14.06
C VAL A 8 0.04 6.53 12.93
N ILE A 9 -0.19 5.22 13.04
CA ILE A 9 -1.04 4.47 12.13
C ILE A 9 -2.46 4.48 12.67
N THR A 10 -3.35 5.22 12.02
CA THR A 10 -4.72 5.44 12.52
C THR A 10 -5.64 4.21 12.39
N GLY A 11 -5.30 3.27 11.53
CA GLY A 11 -5.83 1.90 11.49
C GLY A 11 -5.04 0.96 12.41
N SER A 12 -5.45 -0.29 12.51
CA SER A 12 -4.62 -1.30 13.17
C SER A 12 -3.37 -1.57 12.35
N MET A 13 -2.19 -1.60 12.98
CA MET A 13 -0.98 -2.06 12.30
C MET A 13 -1.13 -3.56 11.97
N GLY A 14 -1.05 -3.84 10.70
CA GLY A 14 -1.11 -5.16 10.12
C GLY A 14 -0.18 -5.21 8.91
N TYR A 15 -0.37 -6.19 8.08
CA TYR A 15 0.40 -6.30 6.84
C TYR A 15 -0.22 -5.48 5.69
N GLU A 16 -1.02 -4.48 6.01
CA GLU A 16 -1.72 -3.61 5.06
C GLU A 16 -0.82 -2.50 4.53
N GLY A 17 -1.23 -1.91 3.38
CA GLY A 17 -0.42 -0.96 2.62
C GLY A 17 0.23 0.17 3.43
N ILE A 18 -0.53 0.84 4.32
CA ILE A 18 0.01 1.96 5.12
C ILE A 18 1.08 1.48 6.10
N THR A 19 0.84 0.37 6.80
CA THR A 19 1.84 -0.20 7.72
C THR A 19 3.07 -0.65 6.96
N ALA A 20 2.89 -1.43 5.90
CA ALA A 20 3.99 -1.97 5.11
C ALA A 20 4.89 -0.85 4.56
N ILE A 21 4.29 0.21 3.98
CA ILE A 21 5.08 1.32 3.42
C ILE A 21 5.78 2.15 4.50
N SER A 22 5.11 2.42 5.63
CA SER A 22 5.73 3.16 6.74
C SER A 22 6.90 2.39 7.36
N MET A 23 6.80 1.07 7.48
CA MET A 23 7.86 0.20 7.97
C MET A 23 9.03 0.12 6.97
N LYS A 24 8.72 0.01 5.67
CA LYS A 24 9.74 0.00 4.61
C LYS A 24 10.53 1.31 4.59
N TYR A 25 9.88 2.46 4.68
CA TYR A 25 10.58 3.75 4.77
C TYR A 25 11.48 3.81 6.00
N ALA A 26 10.97 3.46 7.17
CA ALA A 26 11.75 3.47 8.40
C ALA A 26 13.00 2.55 8.32
N ALA A 27 12.91 1.44 7.58
CA ALA A 27 14.02 0.53 7.37
C ALA A 27 15.13 1.09 6.44
N HIS A 28 14.82 2.15 5.67
CA HIS A 28 15.77 2.80 4.75
C HIS A 28 16.33 4.11 5.32
N TYR A 29 15.87 4.57 6.49
CA TYR A 29 16.45 5.75 7.14
C TYR A 29 17.80 5.40 7.74
N ASP A 30 18.69 6.37 7.75
CA ASP A 30 19.96 6.24 8.45
C ASP A 30 19.81 6.49 9.96
N GLU A 31 20.90 6.33 10.70
CA GLU A 31 20.93 6.47 12.17
C GLU A 31 20.54 7.87 12.68
N ARG A 32 20.46 8.87 11.80
CA ARG A 32 20.04 10.24 12.14
C ARG A 32 18.54 10.37 12.36
N VAL A 33 17.73 9.39 11.94
CA VAL A 33 16.27 9.39 12.13
C VAL A 33 15.83 8.11 12.84
N GLN A 34 15.25 8.26 14.02
CA GLN A 34 14.66 7.16 14.80
C GLN A 34 13.13 7.21 14.70
N VAL A 35 12.49 6.11 14.37
CA VAL A 35 11.04 6.03 14.22
C VAL A 35 10.43 5.09 15.24
N ASP A 36 9.49 5.60 16.03
CA ASP A 36 8.59 4.81 16.84
C ASP A 36 7.18 4.81 16.24
N PHE A 37 6.37 3.81 16.57
CA PHE A 37 5.05 3.62 15.98
C PHE A 37 3.94 3.66 17.02
N VAL A 38 2.75 4.10 16.59
CA VAL A 38 1.52 4.01 17.39
C VAL A 38 0.47 3.23 16.62
N SER A 39 -0.14 2.26 17.30
CA SER A 39 -1.25 1.46 16.78
C SER A 39 -2.42 1.44 17.76
N PRO A 40 -3.68 1.41 17.32
CA PRO A 40 -4.83 1.23 18.20
C PRO A 40 -4.95 -0.17 18.79
N LYS A 41 -4.33 -1.18 18.18
CA LYS A 41 -4.30 -2.57 18.63
C LYS A 41 -2.87 -3.11 18.61
N ALA A 42 -2.62 -4.17 19.36
CA ALA A 42 -1.37 -4.90 19.27
C ALA A 42 -1.16 -5.41 17.83
N PRO A 43 0.00 -5.15 17.23
CA PRO A 43 0.31 -5.65 15.89
C PRO A 43 0.61 -7.16 15.93
N PRO A 44 0.59 -7.85 14.78
CA PRO A 44 1.15 -9.19 14.64
C PRO A 44 2.61 -9.23 15.11
N GLU A 45 3.06 -10.38 15.62
CA GLU A 45 4.42 -10.51 16.15
C GLU A 45 5.51 -10.19 15.13
N GLY A 46 5.34 -10.60 13.87
CA GLY A 46 6.28 -10.27 12.80
C GLY A 46 6.49 -8.77 12.59
N ILE A 47 5.43 -7.97 12.70
CA ILE A 47 5.50 -6.50 12.62
C ILE A 47 6.23 -5.93 13.85
N ARG A 48 5.97 -6.48 15.04
CA ARG A 48 6.66 -6.05 16.27
C ARG A 48 8.17 -6.31 16.18
N LEU A 49 8.54 -7.52 15.79
CA LEU A 49 9.95 -7.90 15.63
C LEU A 49 10.67 -7.05 14.55
N GLN A 50 9.97 -6.71 13.47
CA GLN A 50 10.52 -5.84 12.44
C GLN A 50 10.79 -4.43 12.98
N ALA A 51 9.86 -3.84 13.75
CA ALA A 51 10.07 -2.53 14.37
C ALA A 51 11.26 -2.56 15.35
N GLU A 52 11.35 -3.60 16.18
CA GLU A 52 12.44 -3.77 17.14
C GLU A 52 13.82 -3.90 16.46
N LYS A 53 13.90 -4.61 15.32
CA LYS A 53 15.13 -4.71 14.52
C LYS A 53 15.63 -3.35 13.99
N MET A 54 14.71 -2.42 13.75
CA MET A 54 15.02 -1.05 13.33
C MET A 54 15.29 -0.11 14.54
N GLY A 55 15.34 -0.63 15.77
CA GLY A 55 15.49 0.16 17.00
C GLY A 55 14.23 0.93 17.41
N GLY A 56 13.10 0.71 16.74
CA GLY A 56 11.83 1.38 16.99
C GLY A 56 10.94 0.63 18.00
N LYS A 57 10.02 1.35 18.63
CA LYS A 57 9.01 0.83 19.57
C LYS A 57 7.63 0.95 18.99
N ILE A 58 6.71 0.06 19.39
CA ILE A 58 5.29 0.17 19.03
C ILE A 58 4.46 0.39 20.29
N PHE A 59 3.74 1.52 20.33
CA PHE A 59 2.84 1.87 21.42
C PHE A 59 1.39 1.52 21.06
N VAL A 60 0.69 0.79 21.94
CA VAL A 60 -0.72 0.45 21.75
C VAL A 60 -1.59 1.43 22.52
N THR A 61 -2.40 2.21 21.82
CA THR A 61 -3.18 3.31 22.44
C THR A 61 -4.65 2.99 22.69
N GLY A 62 -5.22 2.03 22.00
CA GLY A 62 -6.65 1.75 21.96
C GLY A 62 -7.39 2.59 20.90
N SER A 63 -8.71 2.39 20.81
CA SER A 63 -9.52 3.03 19.77
C SER A 63 -9.81 4.50 20.07
N ARG A 64 -9.41 5.39 19.15
CA ARG A 64 -9.71 6.83 19.21
C ARG A 64 -11.22 7.16 19.05
N VAL A 65 -12.00 6.23 18.43
CA VAL A 65 -13.43 6.42 18.22
C VAL A 65 -14.23 5.97 19.46
N LYS A 66 -13.89 4.80 20.04
CA LYS A 66 -14.64 4.24 21.17
C LYS A 66 -14.31 4.92 22.50
N ARG A 67 -13.07 5.40 22.70
CA ARG A 67 -12.60 5.99 23.95
C ARG A 67 -11.69 7.21 23.68
N PRO A 68 -12.21 8.29 23.07
CA PRO A 68 -11.40 9.40 22.55
C PRO A 68 -10.56 10.09 23.63
N VAL A 69 -11.14 10.37 24.82
CA VAL A 69 -10.42 11.05 25.92
C VAL A 69 -9.24 10.21 26.41
N ARG A 70 -9.45 8.89 26.60
CA ARG A 70 -8.38 7.98 27.03
C ARG A 70 -7.26 7.89 25.97
N TYR A 71 -7.67 7.81 24.71
CA TYR A 71 -6.75 7.79 23.57
C TYR A 71 -5.88 9.05 23.56
N ILE A 72 -6.50 10.22 23.58
CA ILE A 72 -5.80 11.52 23.55
C ILE A 72 -4.82 11.65 24.71
N ARG A 73 -5.26 11.34 25.94
CA ARG A 73 -4.38 11.39 27.13
C ARG A 73 -3.16 10.48 26.98
N ARG A 74 -3.36 9.28 26.46
CA ARG A 74 -2.28 8.30 26.27
C ARG A 74 -1.31 8.75 25.18
N LEU A 75 -1.81 9.18 24.02
CA LEU A 75 -0.96 9.68 22.93
C LEU A 75 -0.19 10.94 23.34
N LYS A 76 -0.85 11.91 24.01
CA LYS A 76 -0.19 13.09 24.57
C LYS A 76 0.96 12.70 25.51
N LYS A 77 0.75 11.71 26.39
CA LYS A 77 1.76 11.20 27.31
C LYS A 77 2.97 10.62 26.54
N ILE A 78 2.69 9.76 25.55
CA ILE A 78 3.73 9.16 24.70
C ILE A 78 4.56 10.24 24.02
N VAL A 79 3.91 11.23 23.38
CA VAL A 79 4.60 12.33 22.69
C VAL A 79 5.49 13.11 23.64
N ARG A 80 4.96 13.49 24.80
CA ARG A 80 5.71 14.29 25.79
C ARG A 80 6.91 13.55 26.38
N GLU A 81 6.72 12.27 26.76
CA GLU A 81 7.77 11.47 27.39
C GLU A 81 8.84 11.00 26.39
N GLY A 82 8.45 10.81 25.12
CA GLY A 82 9.36 10.40 24.05
C GLY A 82 10.22 11.53 23.51
N GLY A 83 9.80 12.80 23.67
CA GLY A 83 10.53 13.98 23.15
C GLY A 83 10.62 13.95 21.62
N TYR A 84 9.52 13.63 20.95
CA TYR A 84 9.50 13.52 19.48
C TYR A 84 9.55 14.89 18.80
N ASP A 85 10.44 15.01 17.80
CA ASP A 85 10.57 16.19 16.96
C ASP A 85 9.42 16.32 15.97
N ALA A 86 8.98 15.18 15.41
CA ALA A 86 7.87 15.13 14.50
C ALA A 86 6.87 14.04 14.90
N VAL A 87 5.57 14.32 14.70
CA VAL A 87 4.50 13.32 14.76
C VAL A 87 3.85 13.22 13.39
N HIS A 88 4.03 12.07 12.75
CA HIS A 88 3.52 11.78 11.41
C HIS A 88 2.27 10.91 11.49
N VAL A 89 1.11 11.50 11.22
CA VAL A 89 -0.19 10.84 11.35
C VAL A 89 -0.65 10.33 10.00
N ASN A 90 -0.74 9.01 9.85
CA ASN A 90 -1.15 8.32 8.63
C ASN A 90 -2.64 7.95 8.71
N GLY A 91 -3.45 8.48 7.79
CA GLY A 91 -4.90 8.23 7.77
C GLY A 91 -5.57 8.83 6.55
N SER A 92 -6.92 8.89 6.56
CA SER A 92 -7.70 9.38 5.42
C SER A 92 -8.90 10.23 5.83
N SER A 93 -8.90 10.77 7.05
CA SER A 93 -10.05 11.56 7.52
C SER A 93 -9.66 12.61 8.56
N CYS A 94 -10.50 13.63 8.69
CA CYS A 94 -10.34 14.68 9.71
C CYS A 94 -10.41 14.17 11.15
N LEU A 95 -10.71 12.87 11.38
CA LEU A 95 -10.55 12.26 12.70
C LEU A 95 -9.10 12.31 13.17
N MET A 96 -8.13 12.48 12.26
CA MET A 96 -6.73 12.76 12.60
C MET A 96 -6.55 14.03 13.44
N ALA A 97 -7.56 14.91 13.52
CA ALA A 97 -7.57 16.03 14.45
C ALA A 97 -7.34 15.62 15.90
N LEU A 98 -7.81 14.44 16.31
CA LEU A 98 -7.59 13.92 17.66
C LEU A 98 -6.12 13.55 17.90
N ASP A 99 -5.48 12.97 16.90
CA ASP A 99 -4.08 12.58 16.90
C ASP A 99 -3.19 13.83 16.91
N LEU A 100 -3.47 14.78 16.01
CA LEU A 100 -2.73 16.02 15.86
C LEU A 100 -2.88 16.95 17.08
N TRP A 101 -4.07 16.97 17.69
CA TRP A 101 -4.29 17.71 18.94
C TRP A 101 -3.49 17.10 20.10
N ALA A 102 -3.48 15.77 20.23
CA ALA A 102 -2.69 15.09 21.24
C ALA A 102 -1.19 15.35 21.02
N ALA A 103 -0.72 15.33 19.78
CA ALA A 103 0.66 15.66 19.41
C ALA A 103 1.04 17.10 19.79
N LYS A 104 0.19 18.08 19.43
CA LYS A 104 0.37 19.49 19.80
C LYS A 104 0.43 19.67 21.32
N ALA A 105 -0.55 19.09 22.04
CA ALA A 105 -0.63 19.15 23.49
C ALA A 105 0.51 18.37 24.20
N GLY A 106 1.18 17.45 23.51
CA GLY A 106 2.36 16.73 23.94
C GLY A 106 3.66 17.47 23.69
N GLY A 107 3.65 18.58 22.94
CA GLY A 107 4.79 19.42 22.65
C GLY A 107 5.45 19.19 21.27
N ALA A 108 4.87 18.36 20.39
CA ALA A 108 5.39 18.17 19.05
C ALA A 108 5.25 19.45 18.20
N GLY A 109 6.36 20.01 17.74
CA GLY A 109 6.41 21.18 16.86
C GLY A 109 5.96 20.82 15.46
N VAL A 110 6.50 19.75 14.88
CA VAL A 110 6.18 19.25 13.54
C VAL A 110 5.05 18.22 13.65
N ARG A 111 3.93 18.48 12.96
CA ARG A 111 2.75 17.62 12.95
C ARG A 111 2.28 17.42 11.51
N ILE A 112 2.55 16.23 10.98
CA ILE A 112 2.27 15.88 9.60
C ILE A 112 0.94 15.13 9.55
N ALA A 113 0.02 15.59 8.68
CA ALA A 113 -1.16 14.84 8.29
C ALA A 113 -0.93 14.21 6.92
N HIS A 114 -0.92 12.87 6.83
CA HIS A 114 -0.66 12.15 5.59
C HIS A 114 -1.89 11.38 5.14
N SER A 115 -2.44 11.77 3.98
CA SER A 115 -3.62 11.17 3.37
C SER A 115 -3.26 9.98 2.50
N HIS A 116 -3.92 8.84 2.72
CA HIS A 116 -3.65 7.59 1.98
C HIS A 116 -4.83 7.07 1.16
N ASN A 117 -6.01 7.71 1.24
CA ASN A 117 -7.22 7.23 0.57
C ASN A 117 -8.21 8.38 0.35
N THR A 118 -9.16 8.18 -0.55
CA THR A 118 -10.28 9.08 -0.87
C THR A 118 -11.59 8.71 -0.15
N TYR A 119 -11.51 7.88 0.90
CA TYR A 119 -12.67 7.37 1.62
C TYR A 119 -12.50 7.45 3.14
N CYS A 120 -13.59 7.68 3.86
CA CYS A 120 -13.65 7.51 5.31
C CYS A 120 -14.98 6.89 5.76
N ARG A 121 -14.90 6.02 6.77
CA ARG A 121 -16.07 5.32 7.32
C ARG A 121 -17.04 6.26 8.07
N HIS A 122 -16.51 7.27 8.75
CA HIS A 122 -17.27 8.15 9.66
C HIS A 122 -17.43 9.55 9.06
N ARG A 123 -18.26 9.68 8.02
CA ARG A 123 -18.44 10.93 7.25
C ARG A 123 -18.90 12.12 8.12
N ALA A 124 -19.83 11.91 9.05
CA ALA A 124 -20.32 12.97 9.93
C ALA A 124 -19.21 13.51 10.85
N LEU A 125 -18.44 12.62 11.48
CA LEU A 125 -17.28 13.01 12.31
C LEU A 125 -16.17 13.66 11.47
N HIS A 126 -15.95 13.19 10.23
CA HIS A 126 -15.02 13.82 9.30
C HIS A 126 -15.41 15.28 9.04
N ALA A 127 -16.69 15.56 8.76
CA ALA A 127 -17.17 16.92 8.54
C ALA A 127 -17.08 17.79 9.81
N LEU A 128 -17.52 17.25 10.94
CA LEU A 128 -17.51 17.96 12.25
C LEU A 128 -16.10 18.38 12.70
N LEU A 129 -15.12 17.50 12.51
CA LEU A 129 -13.73 17.73 12.93
C LEU A 129 -12.90 18.53 11.93
N ARG A 130 -13.44 18.86 10.76
CA ARG A 130 -12.75 19.61 9.70
C ARG A 130 -12.13 20.92 10.21
N PRO A 131 -12.85 21.83 10.89
CA PRO A 131 -12.28 23.11 11.31
C PRO A 131 -11.11 22.95 12.30
N ALA A 132 -11.18 21.94 13.16
CA ALA A 132 -10.07 21.61 14.07
C ALA A 132 -8.89 21.01 13.32
N PHE A 133 -9.15 20.04 12.43
CA PHE A 133 -8.13 19.40 11.61
C PHE A 133 -7.31 20.43 10.84
N ASP A 134 -7.98 21.37 10.17
CA ASP A 134 -7.37 22.40 9.33
C ASP A 134 -6.44 23.38 10.09
N ARG A 135 -6.51 23.41 11.43
CA ARG A 135 -5.66 24.26 12.30
C ARG A 135 -4.57 23.48 13.07
N LEU A 136 -4.57 22.15 12.99
CA LEU A 136 -3.73 21.33 13.87
C LEU A 136 -2.48 20.77 13.20
N TYR A 137 -2.54 20.44 11.91
CA TYR A 137 -1.34 20.01 11.21
C TYR A 137 -0.46 21.21 10.83
N THR A 138 0.83 20.99 10.78
CA THR A 138 1.82 21.94 10.27
C THR A 138 2.18 21.64 8.81
N HIS A 139 2.12 20.35 8.43
CA HIS A 139 2.45 19.87 7.10
C HIS A 139 1.39 18.91 6.59
N ALA A 140 1.00 19.10 5.33
CA ALA A 140 0.00 18.29 4.64
C ALA A 140 0.69 17.41 3.59
N TRP A 141 0.49 16.10 3.68
CA TRP A 141 1.06 15.13 2.75
C TRP A 141 0.00 14.19 2.22
N ALA A 142 0.18 13.70 1.00
CA ALA A 142 -0.74 12.73 0.39
C ALA A 142 0.04 11.72 -0.47
N CYS A 143 -0.43 10.48 -0.54
CA CYS A 143 0.13 9.46 -1.42
C CYS A 143 -0.18 9.71 -2.92
N GLY A 144 -1.08 10.64 -3.21
CA GLY A 144 -1.49 11.02 -4.57
C GLY A 144 -2.43 12.21 -4.54
N GLU A 145 -2.67 12.77 -5.72
CA GLU A 145 -3.45 14.00 -5.88
C GLU A 145 -4.89 13.87 -5.38
N GLU A 146 -5.55 12.76 -5.71
CA GLU A 146 -6.93 12.48 -5.32
C GLU A 146 -7.06 12.38 -3.80
N ALA A 147 -6.13 11.67 -3.15
CA ALA A 147 -6.09 11.57 -1.69
C ALA A 147 -5.80 12.91 -1.01
N GLY A 148 -4.98 13.75 -1.64
CA GLY A 148 -4.70 15.10 -1.17
C GLY A 148 -5.93 16.01 -1.28
N LYS A 149 -6.55 16.09 -2.45
CA LYS A 149 -7.79 16.85 -2.68
C LYS A 149 -8.94 16.39 -1.78
N TRP A 150 -9.07 15.09 -1.57
CA TRP A 150 -10.06 14.54 -0.63
C TRP A 150 -9.91 15.09 0.79
N LEU A 151 -8.68 15.08 1.31
CA LEU A 151 -8.44 15.44 2.71
C LEU A 151 -8.21 16.94 2.90
N PHE A 152 -7.45 17.59 2.03
CA PHE A 152 -7.02 18.99 2.20
C PHE A 152 -7.81 19.97 1.35
N ARG A 153 -8.62 19.50 0.38
CA ARG A 153 -9.37 20.33 -0.56
C ARG A 153 -8.43 21.25 -1.37
N GLU A 154 -8.66 22.56 -1.32
CA GLU A 154 -7.85 23.58 -2.01
C GLU A 154 -6.56 23.97 -1.26
N ARG A 155 -6.31 23.42 -0.08
CA ARG A 155 -5.09 23.73 0.66
C ARG A 155 -3.89 23.02 0.04
N PRO A 156 -2.71 23.65 0.01
CA PRO A 156 -1.51 23.05 -0.54
C PRO A 156 -1.10 21.80 0.25
N PHE A 157 -0.64 20.80 -0.45
CA PHE A 157 -0.09 19.57 0.13
C PHE A 157 1.08 19.06 -0.72
N ARG A 158 1.98 18.31 -0.08
CA ARG A 158 3.07 17.62 -0.75
C ARG A 158 2.64 16.20 -1.12
N ILE A 159 3.03 15.73 -2.30
CA ILE A 159 2.86 14.32 -2.68
C ILE A 159 4.06 13.55 -2.14
N ALA A 160 3.79 12.58 -1.26
CA ALA A 160 4.74 11.57 -0.85
C ALA A 160 4.51 10.33 -1.73
N ARG A 161 5.40 10.12 -2.69
CA ARG A 161 5.32 8.96 -3.58
C ARG A 161 5.46 7.68 -2.77
N ILE A 162 4.79 6.62 -3.22
CA ILE A 162 4.92 5.31 -2.61
C ILE A 162 6.00 4.55 -3.37
N GLY A 163 7.14 4.34 -2.70
CA GLY A 163 8.29 3.68 -3.28
C GLY A 163 8.10 2.18 -3.46
N VAL A 164 8.71 1.63 -4.50
CA VAL A 164 8.80 0.19 -4.76
C VAL A 164 10.25 -0.30 -4.65
N GLU A 165 10.44 -1.49 -4.08
CA GLU A 165 11.75 -2.17 -3.99
C GLU A 165 12.09 -2.75 -5.37
N THR A 166 12.62 -1.91 -6.27
CA THR A 166 12.79 -2.25 -7.69
C THR A 166 13.62 -3.50 -7.91
N GLU A 167 14.73 -3.68 -7.18
CA GLU A 167 15.59 -4.86 -7.27
C GLU A 167 14.87 -6.15 -6.87
N ARG A 168 14.04 -6.09 -5.83
CA ARG A 168 13.28 -7.25 -5.34
C ARG A 168 12.25 -7.74 -6.35
N PHE A 169 11.63 -6.82 -7.09
CA PHE A 169 10.58 -7.12 -8.05
C PHE A 169 11.07 -7.22 -9.49
N ALA A 170 12.30 -6.80 -9.79
CA ALA A 170 12.90 -6.99 -11.11
C ALA A 170 12.84 -8.45 -11.56
N PHE A 171 12.70 -8.67 -12.87
CA PHE A 171 12.57 -10.00 -13.43
C PHE A 171 13.79 -10.88 -13.09
N ASP A 172 13.52 -12.08 -12.62
CA ASP A 172 14.51 -13.14 -12.36
C ASP A 172 14.09 -14.43 -13.06
N GLU A 173 14.92 -14.90 -13.98
CA GLU A 173 14.66 -16.10 -14.78
C GLU A 173 14.60 -17.37 -13.93
N ALA A 174 15.39 -17.45 -12.87
CA ALA A 174 15.40 -18.62 -12.00
C ALA A 174 14.11 -18.69 -11.16
N ALA A 175 13.63 -17.53 -10.67
CA ALA A 175 12.34 -17.45 -9.99
C ALA A 175 11.19 -17.79 -10.96
N ARG A 176 11.24 -17.26 -12.20
CA ARG A 176 10.24 -17.59 -13.23
C ARG A 176 10.16 -19.09 -13.45
N ARG A 177 11.28 -19.75 -13.60
CA ARG A 177 11.35 -21.19 -13.83
C ARG A 177 10.70 -21.96 -12.68
N ARG A 178 11.08 -21.67 -11.42
CA ARG A 178 10.52 -22.33 -10.23
C ARG A 178 9.00 -22.17 -10.13
N VAL A 179 8.49 -20.96 -10.34
CA VAL A 179 7.06 -20.68 -10.27
C VAL A 179 6.32 -21.42 -11.40
N ARG A 180 6.86 -21.44 -12.62
CA ARG A 180 6.23 -22.13 -13.74
C ARG A 180 6.25 -23.64 -13.57
N GLU A 181 7.32 -24.23 -13.07
CA GLU A 181 7.38 -25.65 -12.73
C GLU A 181 6.29 -26.04 -11.73
N GLN A 182 6.02 -25.19 -10.76
CA GLN A 182 5.00 -25.43 -9.73
C GLN A 182 3.58 -25.22 -10.24
N PHE A 183 3.33 -24.14 -10.99
CA PHE A 183 1.95 -23.68 -11.26
C PHE A 183 1.55 -23.81 -12.74
N ALA A 184 2.48 -23.99 -13.67
CA ALA A 184 2.23 -24.10 -15.10
C ALA A 184 3.04 -25.22 -15.77
N PRO A 185 3.03 -26.48 -15.26
CA PRO A 185 3.85 -27.57 -15.82
C PRO A 185 3.43 -27.94 -17.24
N GLY A 186 2.24 -27.61 -17.67
CA GLY A 186 1.70 -27.81 -19.02
C GLY A 186 1.87 -26.61 -19.96
N GLY A 187 2.62 -25.58 -19.55
CA GLY A 187 2.81 -24.37 -20.35
C GLY A 187 1.64 -23.37 -20.28
N GLU A 188 0.80 -23.48 -19.27
CA GLU A 188 -0.36 -22.60 -19.07
C GLU A 188 0.06 -21.13 -18.90
N THR A 189 -0.77 -20.21 -19.36
CA THR A 189 -0.66 -18.78 -19.00
C THR A 189 -0.99 -18.60 -17.52
N LEU A 190 -0.09 -17.98 -16.75
CA LEU A 190 -0.29 -17.70 -15.34
C LEU A 190 -0.79 -16.26 -15.14
N ILE A 191 -1.99 -16.14 -14.59
CA ILE A 191 -2.61 -14.86 -14.23
C ILE A 191 -2.53 -14.71 -12.72
N LEU A 192 -1.99 -13.59 -12.23
CA LEU A 192 -1.85 -13.30 -10.81
C LEU A 192 -2.82 -12.20 -10.40
N CYS A 193 -3.56 -12.42 -9.32
CA CYS A 193 -4.21 -11.36 -8.55
C CYS A 193 -3.60 -11.34 -7.14
N ALA A 194 -2.76 -10.35 -6.86
CA ALA A 194 -2.13 -10.18 -5.56
C ALA A 194 -2.84 -9.05 -4.80
N ALA A 195 -3.87 -9.41 -4.03
CA ALA A 195 -4.73 -8.46 -3.34
C ALA A 195 -5.46 -9.09 -2.15
N ASN A 196 -5.73 -8.29 -1.10
CA ASN A 196 -6.57 -8.72 0.02
C ASN A 196 -7.99 -9.05 -0.44
N PHE A 197 -8.60 -10.07 0.14
CA PHE A 197 -9.96 -10.51 -0.21
C PHE A 197 -11.02 -9.58 0.41
N LEU A 198 -11.17 -8.41 -0.21
CA LEU A 198 -12.08 -7.34 0.16
C LEU A 198 -12.97 -6.97 -1.04
N ALA A 199 -14.16 -6.45 -0.77
CA ALA A 199 -15.12 -6.07 -1.81
C ALA A 199 -14.53 -5.10 -2.86
N ALA A 200 -13.70 -4.15 -2.43
CA ALA A 200 -13.05 -3.18 -3.32
C ALA A 200 -12.14 -3.82 -4.38
N LYS A 201 -11.61 -5.03 -4.13
CA LYS A 201 -10.70 -5.76 -5.05
C LYS A 201 -11.44 -6.62 -6.08
N ASN A 202 -12.75 -6.82 -5.90
CA ASN A 202 -13.67 -7.37 -6.89
C ASN A 202 -13.31 -8.77 -7.43
N HIS A 203 -12.83 -9.65 -6.53
CA HIS A 203 -12.47 -11.04 -6.92
C HIS A 203 -13.63 -11.81 -7.54
N GLY A 204 -14.88 -11.51 -7.14
CA GLY A 204 -16.06 -12.13 -7.73
C GLY A 204 -16.18 -11.90 -9.22
N PHE A 205 -15.97 -10.66 -9.67
CA PHE A 205 -15.92 -10.30 -11.08
C PHE A 205 -14.75 -11.00 -11.79
N LEU A 206 -13.55 -11.01 -11.16
CA LEU A 206 -12.36 -11.66 -11.72
C LEU A 206 -12.61 -13.13 -12.04
N LEU A 207 -13.23 -13.87 -11.12
CA LEU A 207 -13.57 -15.29 -11.31
C LEU A 207 -14.57 -15.50 -12.44
N GLU A 208 -15.59 -14.64 -12.56
CA GLU A 208 -16.58 -14.72 -13.65
C GLU A 208 -15.95 -14.43 -15.01
N ALA A 209 -15.10 -13.41 -15.10
CA ALA A 209 -14.36 -13.11 -16.33
C ALA A 209 -13.39 -14.25 -16.68
N PHE A 210 -12.68 -14.78 -15.67
CA PHE A 210 -11.78 -15.91 -15.88
C PHE A 210 -12.48 -17.18 -16.34
N ALA A 211 -13.71 -17.43 -15.90
CA ALA A 211 -14.52 -18.57 -16.37
C ALA A 211 -14.83 -18.49 -17.88
N GLY A 212 -14.94 -17.28 -18.45
CA GLY A 212 -15.19 -17.06 -19.88
C GLY A 212 -13.96 -17.12 -20.78
N ARG A 213 -12.76 -17.32 -20.24
CA ARG A 213 -11.51 -17.36 -21.01
C ARG A 213 -11.44 -18.55 -21.95
N THR A 214 -10.66 -18.41 -23.02
CA THR A 214 -10.27 -19.50 -23.91
C THR A 214 -8.79 -19.88 -23.69
N GLY A 215 -8.43 -21.10 -24.04
CA GLY A 215 -7.05 -21.56 -23.87
C GLY A 215 -6.72 -22.11 -22.47
N LYS A 216 -5.46 -22.50 -22.30
CA LYS A 216 -4.96 -23.08 -21.04
C LYS A 216 -4.35 -21.99 -20.18
N SER A 217 -5.02 -21.60 -19.11
CA SER A 217 -4.50 -20.63 -18.16
C SER A 217 -4.89 -20.99 -16.72
N ARG A 218 -4.09 -20.51 -15.76
CA ARG A 218 -4.36 -20.64 -14.34
C ARG A 218 -4.37 -19.26 -13.67
N LEU A 219 -5.31 -19.09 -12.74
CA LEU A 219 -5.45 -17.89 -11.94
C LEU A 219 -4.91 -18.14 -10.53
N ILE A 220 -3.89 -17.41 -10.16
CA ILE A 220 -3.29 -17.42 -8.82
C ILE A 220 -3.87 -16.26 -8.03
N LEU A 221 -4.52 -16.56 -6.90
CA LEU A 221 -5.06 -15.56 -5.96
C LEU A 221 -4.16 -15.52 -4.73
N ALA A 222 -3.23 -14.56 -4.69
CA ALA A 222 -2.32 -14.35 -3.57
C ALA A 222 -2.89 -13.27 -2.64
N GLY A 223 -3.49 -13.68 -1.53
CA GLY A 223 -4.10 -12.79 -0.56
C GLY A 223 -5.03 -13.53 0.39
N ASP A 224 -5.53 -12.80 1.38
CA ASP A 224 -6.49 -13.29 2.35
C ASP A 224 -7.42 -12.15 2.78
N GLY A 225 -8.54 -12.46 3.42
CA GLY A 225 -9.46 -11.44 3.90
C GLY A 225 -10.85 -11.96 4.20
N LEU A 226 -11.73 -11.01 4.50
CA LEU A 226 -13.10 -11.30 4.96
C LEU A 226 -13.93 -12.11 3.95
N LEU A 227 -13.64 -11.99 2.65
CA LEU A 227 -14.39 -12.65 1.59
C LEU A 227 -13.81 -14.00 1.15
N ARG A 228 -12.85 -14.56 1.91
CA ARG A 228 -12.20 -15.83 1.55
C ARG A 228 -13.21 -16.95 1.27
N GLY A 229 -14.17 -17.16 2.19
CA GLY A 229 -15.17 -18.19 2.04
C GLY A 229 -16.04 -18.00 0.80
N GLU A 230 -16.48 -16.77 0.53
CA GLU A 230 -17.28 -16.43 -0.66
C GLU A 230 -16.49 -16.66 -1.97
N ILE A 231 -15.20 -16.36 -1.99
CA ILE A 231 -14.31 -16.59 -3.15
C ILE A 231 -14.14 -18.09 -3.39
N GLU A 232 -13.85 -18.88 -2.36
CA GLU A 232 -13.72 -20.34 -2.47
C GLU A 232 -15.02 -21.02 -2.90
N GLU A 233 -16.16 -20.55 -2.40
CA GLU A 233 -17.48 -21.02 -2.83
C GLU A 233 -17.75 -20.68 -4.31
N LYS A 234 -17.39 -19.46 -4.73
CA LYS A 234 -17.56 -19.05 -6.12
C LYS A 234 -16.67 -19.84 -7.09
N ILE A 235 -15.44 -20.18 -6.68
CA ILE A 235 -14.55 -21.06 -7.45
C ILE A 235 -15.25 -22.40 -7.72
N ARG A 236 -15.84 -23.02 -6.69
CA ARG A 236 -16.58 -24.28 -6.82
C ARG A 236 -17.82 -24.13 -7.72
N ALA A 237 -18.60 -23.05 -7.49
CA ALA A 237 -19.81 -22.82 -8.27
C ALA A 237 -19.54 -22.60 -9.78
N LEU A 238 -18.35 -22.11 -10.14
CA LEU A 238 -17.92 -21.91 -11.52
C LEU A 238 -17.12 -23.10 -12.10
N GLY A 239 -16.89 -24.17 -11.33
CA GLY A 239 -16.10 -25.34 -11.76
C GLY A 239 -14.62 -25.04 -12.00
N LEU A 240 -14.05 -24.07 -11.26
CA LEU A 240 -12.68 -23.55 -11.47
C LEU A 240 -11.65 -24.14 -10.51
N GLU A 241 -11.94 -25.18 -9.75
CA GLU A 241 -11.10 -25.71 -8.66
C GLU A 241 -9.70 -26.14 -9.14
N LYS A 242 -9.57 -26.53 -10.41
CA LYS A 242 -8.28 -26.93 -11.00
C LYS A 242 -7.48 -25.75 -11.55
N ASP A 243 -8.16 -24.65 -11.86
CA ASP A 243 -7.59 -23.53 -12.61
C ASP A 243 -7.43 -22.25 -11.78
N ALA A 244 -8.27 -22.05 -10.74
CA ALA A 244 -8.19 -20.91 -9.84
C ALA A 244 -7.66 -21.34 -8.47
N LEU A 245 -6.49 -20.85 -8.09
CA LEU A 245 -5.71 -21.31 -6.93
C LEU A 245 -5.65 -20.24 -5.85
N PRO A 246 -6.51 -20.29 -4.81
CA PRO A 246 -6.44 -19.36 -3.67
C PRO A 246 -5.30 -19.77 -2.73
N LEU A 247 -4.13 -19.17 -2.89
CA LEU A 247 -2.92 -19.52 -2.14
C LEU A 247 -2.90 -18.96 -0.71
N GLY A 248 -3.88 -18.12 -0.36
CA GLY A 248 -3.82 -17.38 0.89
C GLY A 248 -2.73 -16.32 0.87
N ARG A 249 -2.36 -15.85 2.06
CA ARG A 249 -1.30 -14.88 2.21
C ARG A 249 0.06 -15.48 1.86
N ARG A 250 0.86 -14.74 1.07
CA ARG A 250 2.17 -15.15 0.57
C ARG A 250 3.22 -14.09 0.90
N ASP A 251 4.42 -14.52 1.28
CA ASP A 251 5.58 -13.65 1.47
C ASP A 251 6.48 -13.61 0.23
N ASP A 252 6.26 -14.52 -0.72
CA ASP A 252 6.99 -14.66 -1.99
C ASP A 252 6.26 -14.02 -3.19
N VAL A 253 5.44 -12.97 -2.95
CA VAL A 253 4.69 -12.28 -4.02
C VAL A 253 5.62 -11.77 -5.14
N ALA A 254 6.84 -11.34 -4.81
CA ALA A 254 7.83 -10.92 -5.81
C ALA A 254 8.17 -12.08 -6.77
N GLN A 255 8.39 -13.29 -6.25
CA GLN A 255 8.66 -14.48 -7.08
C GLN A 255 7.44 -14.86 -7.93
N LEU A 256 6.21 -14.77 -7.35
CA LEU A 256 4.99 -14.98 -8.12
C LEU A 256 4.87 -13.97 -9.27
N MET A 257 5.19 -12.69 -9.05
CA MET A 257 5.20 -11.67 -10.12
C MET A 257 6.25 -11.96 -11.19
N GLN A 258 7.44 -12.43 -10.79
CA GLN A 258 8.49 -12.82 -11.73
C GLN A 258 8.07 -14.03 -12.58
N GLY A 259 7.28 -14.95 -12.02
CA GLY A 259 6.86 -16.19 -12.67
C GLY A 259 5.57 -16.12 -13.49
N CYS A 260 4.61 -15.32 -13.04
CA CYS A 260 3.33 -15.16 -13.72
C CYS A 260 3.43 -14.26 -14.95
N ASP A 261 2.54 -14.40 -15.88
CA ASP A 261 2.54 -13.70 -17.15
C ASP A 261 1.75 -12.38 -17.10
N ILE A 262 0.59 -12.40 -16.46
CA ILE A 262 -0.35 -11.29 -16.39
C ILE A 262 -0.65 -10.96 -14.91
N LEU A 263 -0.65 -9.67 -14.55
CA LEU A 263 -1.29 -9.20 -13.32
C LEU A 263 -2.71 -8.74 -13.63
N ALA A 264 -3.70 -9.20 -12.87
CA ALA A 264 -5.11 -8.78 -12.97
C ALA A 264 -5.53 -8.01 -11.72
N LEU A 265 -5.95 -6.73 -11.88
CA LEU A 265 -6.45 -5.88 -10.80
C LEU A 265 -7.80 -5.25 -11.17
N PRO A 266 -8.94 -5.97 -11.01
CA PRO A 266 -10.27 -5.49 -11.36
C PRO A 266 -10.90 -4.63 -10.24
N SER A 267 -10.10 -3.86 -9.53
CA SER A 267 -10.54 -3.10 -8.36
C SER A 267 -11.64 -2.09 -8.71
N LEU A 268 -12.64 -1.96 -7.83
CA LEU A 268 -13.71 -0.97 -7.96
C LEU A 268 -13.21 0.46 -7.69
N HIS A 269 -12.23 0.59 -6.81
CA HIS A 269 -11.55 1.86 -6.51
C HIS A 269 -10.23 1.58 -5.81
N GLU A 270 -9.23 2.43 -6.06
CA GLU A 270 -7.92 2.42 -5.42
C GLU A 270 -7.46 3.85 -5.15
N GLY A 271 -6.64 4.02 -4.10
CA GLY A 271 -5.89 5.26 -3.91
C GLY A 271 -4.68 5.29 -4.85
N PHE A 272 -3.64 4.54 -4.49
CA PHE A 272 -2.49 4.26 -5.36
C PHE A 272 -2.07 2.79 -5.11
N PRO A 273 -2.35 1.88 -6.05
CA PRO A 273 -2.11 0.46 -5.84
C PRO A 273 -0.64 0.09 -6.04
N ASN A 274 0.07 -0.18 -4.95
CA ASN A 274 1.50 -0.55 -4.96
C ASN A 274 1.77 -1.76 -5.86
N VAL A 275 0.84 -2.72 -5.87
CA VAL A 275 0.92 -3.94 -6.67
C VAL A 275 1.13 -3.66 -8.16
N LEU A 276 0.62 -2.54 -8.69
CA LEU A 276 0.86 -2.14 -10.08
C LEU A 276 2.30 -1.70 -10.30
N MET A 277 2.90 -0.99 -9.34
CA MET A 277 4.31 -0.60 -9.41
C MET A 277 5.23 -1.82 -9.34
N GLU A 278 4.91 -2.74 -8.43
CA GLU A 278 5.61 -4.01 -8.25
C GLU A 278 5.57 -4.87 -9.53
N ALA A 279 4.39 -5.00 -10.15
CA ALA A 279 4.23 -5.76 -11.39
C ALA A 279 4.92 -5.10 -12.60
N GLN A 280 4.93 -3.77 -12.67
CA GLN A 280 5.70 -3.04 -13.68
C GLN A 280 7.19 -3.33 -13.55
N CYS A 281 7.75 -3.33 -12.32
CA CYS A 281 9.15 -3.73 -12.10
C CYS A 281 9.43 -5.14 -12.63
N ALA A 282 8.50 -6.09 -12.43
CA ALA A 282 8.62 -7.44 -12.93
C ALA A 282 8.41 -7.54 -14.45
N GLY A 283 8.12 -6.47 -15.16
CA GLY A 283 7.85 -6.44 -16.60
C GLY A 283 6.60 -7.21 -16.98
N MET A 284 5.60 -7.35 -16.10
CA MET A 284 4.36 -8.07 -16.39
C MET A 284 3.49 -7.31 -17.41
N GLU A 285 2.67 -8.03 -18.15
CA GLU A 285 1.47 -7.44 -18.70
C GLU A 285 0.49 -7.17 -17.54
N ILE A 286 -0.13 -6.01 -17.52
CA ILE A 286 -0.98 -5.62 -16.42
C ILE A 286 -2.35 -5.23 -16.95
N LEU A 287 -3.39 -5.93 -16.47
CA LEU A 287 -4.78 -5.60 -16.71
C LEU A 287 -5.36 -4.97 -15.47
N ALA A 288 -5.67 -3.69 -15.53
CA ALA A 288 -6.29 -2.95 -14.43
C ALA A 288 -7.66 -2.42 -14.83
N SER A 289 -8.58 -2.32 -13.87
CA SER A 289 -9.85 -1.62 -14.09
C SER A 289 -9.60 -0.14 -14.40
N GLU A 290 -10.40 0.43 -15.29
CA GLU A 290 -10.39 1.89 -15.59
C GLU A 290 -10.75 2.77 -14.38
N ASN A 291 -11.28 2.19 -13.31
CA ASN A 291 -11.53 2.86 -12.04
C ASN A 291 -10.25 3.08 -11.20
N VAL A 292 -9.13 2.52 -11.65
CA VAL A 292 -7.81 2.72 -11.03
C VAL A 292 -7.14 3.94 -11.67
N THR A 293 -6.41 4.70 -10.85
CA THR A 293 -5.72 5.91 -11.33
C THR A 293 -4.72 5.60 -12.45
N ARG A 294 -4.83 6.30 -13.58
CA ARG A 294 -3.89 6.18 -14.71
C ARG A 294 -2.47 6.64 -14.37
N ARG A 295 -2.29 7.41 -13.29
CA ARG A 295 -0.97 7.82 -12.79
C ARG A 295 -0.12 6.66 -12.28
N ALA A 296 -0.72 5.50 -12.00
CA ALA A 296 0.00 4.29 -11.65
C ALA A 296 0.77 3.69 -12.84
N ASP A 297 0.44 4.09 -14.08
CA ASP A 297 1.16 3.64 -15.27
C ASP A 297 2.38 4.53 -15.58
N VAL A 298 3.50 4.20 -14.97
CA VAL A 298 4.78 4.90 -15.15
C VAL A 298 5.53 4.36 -16.39
N THR A 299 5.22 3.13 -16.79
CA THR A 299 6.02 2.39 -17.78
C THR A 299 5.34 2.15 -19.11
N GLY A 300 4.02 2.32 -19.18
CA GLY A 300 3.20 1.98 -20.36
C GLY A 300 2.82 0.49 -20.42
N LEU A 301 2.94 -0.24 -19.30
CA LEU A 301 2.64 -1.68 -19.23
C LEU A 301 1.22 -1.98 -18.77
N ILE A 302 0.43 -0.96 -18.43
CA ILE A 302 -0.92 -1.14 -17.88
C ILE A 302 -1.97 -0.91 -18.97
N ARG A 303 -2.76 -1.94 -19.22
CA ARG A 303 -4.00 -1.85 -20.00
C ARG A 303 -5.15 -1.61 -19.05
N PHE A 304 -5.80 -0.46 -19.19
CA PHE A 304 -6.99 -0.12 -18.42
C PHE A 304 -8.24 -0.62 -19.16
N LEU A 305 -9.00 -1.49 -18.50
CA LEU A 305 -10.17 -2.14 -19.09
C LEU A 305 -11.46 -1.76 -18.33
N PRO A 306 -12.58 -1.59 -19.03
CA PRO A 306 -13.90 -1.52 -18.39
C PRO A 306 -14.18 -2.82 -17.64
N LEU A 307 -15.02 -2.75 -16.61
CA LEU A 307 -15.42 -3.94 -15.84
C LEU A 307 -16.49 -4.74 -16.58
N GLU A 308 -16.14 -5.26 -17.75
CA GLU A 308 -16.92 -6.11 -18.63
C GLU A 308 -16.25 -7.48 -18.74
N LYS A 309 -16.99 -8.55 -18.45
CA LYS A 309 -16.45 -9.91 -18.32
C LYS A 309 -15.82 -10.41 -19.62
N GLU A 310 -16.47 -10.13 -20.73
CA GLU A 310 -16.06 -10.53 -22.07
C GLU A 310 -14.74 -9.88 -22.47
N THR A 311 -14.58 -8.58 -22.15
CA THR A 311 -13.35 -7.81 -22.40
C THR A 311 -12.16 -8.40 -21.63
N TRP A 312 -12.36 -8.73 -20.34
CA TRP A 312 -11.31 -9.35 -19.52
C TRP A 312 -11.02 -10.80 -19.94
N ALA A 313 -12.06 -11.59 -20.28
CA ALA A 313 -11.91 -12.96 -20.75
C ALA A 313 -11.09 -13.03 -22.06
N ALA A 314 -11.33 -12.11 -22.99
CA ALA A 314 -10.57 -11.97 -24.21
C ALA A 314 -9.09 -11.64 -23.91
N ALA A 315 -8.84 -10.66 -23.01
CA ALA A 315 -7.48 -10.28 -22.62
C ALA A 315 -6.72 -11.44 -21.93
N PHE A 316 -7.38 -12.28 -21.12
CA PHE A 316 -6.77 -13.47 -20.53
C PHE A 316 -6.40 -14.55 -21.54
N SER A 317 -6.95 -14.48 -22.74
CA SER A 317 -6.72 -15.45 -23.83
C SER A 317 -5.58 -15.01 -24.75
N GLU A 318 -5.05 -13.81 -24.60
CA GLU A 318 -3.94 -13.28 -25.38
C GLU A 318 -2.61 -13.89 -24.93
N LYS A 319 -1.65 -13.98 -25.86
CA LYS A 319 -0.32 -14.48 -25.54
C LYS A 319 0.52 -13.40 -24.88
N ALA A 320 1.09 -13.70 -23.72
CA ALA A 320 1.98 -12.78 -23.01
C ALA A 320 3.26 -12.47 -23.82
N PRO A 321 3.84 -11.26 -23.66
CA PRO A 321 5.08 -10.86 -24.35
C PRO A 321 6.27 -11.77 -24.04
N GLU A 322 7.10 -12.06 -25.04
CA GLU A 322 8.24 -12.97 -24.91
C GLU A 322 9.47 -12.33 -24.24
N ASN A 323 9.66 -11.00 -24.38
CA ASN A 323 10.88 -10.28 -23.94
C ASN A 323 10.77 -9.71 -22.51
N ARG A 324 10.41 -10.55 -21.55
CA ARG A 324 10.12 -10.18 -20.19
C ARG A 324 11.30 -9.50 -19.48
N GLY A 325 12.51 -10.01 -19.63
CA GLY A 325 13.73 -9.47 -18.99
C GLY A 325 14.06 -8.05 -19.46
N GLU A 326 14.03 -7.80 -20.76
CA GLU A 326 14.25 -6.45 -21.30
C GLU A 326 13.15 -5.48 -20.91
N GLN A 327 11.91 -5.95 -20.87
CA GLN A 327 10.76 -5.16 -20.46
C GLN A 327 10.88 -4.72 -19.01
N SER A 328 11.26 -5.64 -18.10
CA SER A 328 11.55 -5.38 -16.70
C SER A 328 12.69 -4.36 -16.54
N ALA A 329 13.81 -4.55 -17.22
CA ALA A 329 14.95 -3.64 -17.13
C ALA A 329 14.58 -2.20 -17.57
N ARG A 330 13.81 -2.07 -18.65
CA ARG A 330 13.29 -0.76 -19.11
C ARG A 330 12.31 -0.15 -18.11
N ALA A 331 11.42 -0.97 -17.54
CA ALA A 331 10.43 -0.54 -16.55
C ALA A 331 11.09 -0.05 -15.27
N VAL A 332 12.03 -0.81 -14.72
CA VAL A 332 12.80 -0.42 -13.52
C VAL A 332 13.50 0.93 -13.75
N LYS A 333 14.18 1.11 -14.90
CA LYS A 333 14.82 2.39 -15.23
C LYS A 333 13.85 3.55 -15.23
N ARG A 334 12.66 3.39 -15.83
CA ARG A 334 11.60 4.42 -15.84
C ARG A 334 11.07 4.73 -14.45
N ILE A 335 10.85 3.71 -13.63
CA ILE A 335 10.36 3.85 -12.26
C ILE A 335 11.35 4.62 -11.41
N VAL A 336 12.66 4.30 -11.49
CA VAL A 336 13.73 5.03 -10.81
C VAL A 336 13.79 6.48 -11.29
N GLN A 337 13.79 6.72 -12.61
CA GLN A 337 13.81 8.08 -13.18
C GLN A 337 12.58 8.92 -12.76
N ALA A 338 11.44 8.29 -12.57
CA ALA A 338 10.22 8.94 -12.08
C ALA A 338 10.22 9.15 -10.55
N GLY A 339 11.26 8.68 -9.83
CA GLY A 339 11.42 8.84 -8.38
C GLY A 339 10.45 7.97 -7.57
N TYR A 340 10.11 6.78 -8.07
CA TYR A 340 9.26 5.81 -7.37
C TYR A 340 10.07 4.62 -6.80
N ASP A 341 11.38 4.64 -6.85
CA ASP A 341 12.17 3.66 -6.13
C ASP A 341 12.12 3.90 -4.61
N MET A 342 12.22 2.83 -3.83
CA MET A 342 12.05 2.88 -2.38
C MET A 342 13.10 3.75 -1.71
N GLU A 343 14.34 3.68 -2.16
CA GLU A 343 15.44 4.43 -1.57
C GLU A 343 15.28 5.93 -1.77
N THR A 344 14.96 6.38 -2.98
CA THR A 344 14.68 7.79 -3.28
C THR A 344 13.50 8.32 -2.46
N CYS A 345 12.39 7.57 -2.40
CA CYS A 345 11.21 7.97 -1.62
C CYS A 345 11.51 8.07 -0.12
N ALA A 346 12.25 7.10 0.42
CA ALA A 346 12.64 7.12 1.83
C ALA A 346 13.59 8.29 2.15
N ARG A 347 14.59 8.54 1.31
CA ARG A 347 15.53 9.68 1.47
C ARG A 347 14.83 11.04 1.39
N GLU A 348 13.85 11.20 0.49
CA GLU A 348 13.05 12.44 0.44
C GLU A 348 12.29 12.69 1.75
N MET A 349 11.75 11.65 2.36
CA MET A 349 11.04 11.74 3.63
C MET A 349 12.00 11.97 4.81
N GLU A 350 13.11 11.25 4.83
CA GLU A 350 14.18 11.42 5.80
C GLU A 350 14.74 12.85 5.81
N LYS A 351 15.09 13.36 4.61
CA LYS A 351 15.56 14.73 4.43
C LYS A 351 14.57 15.74 5.01
N PHE A 352 13.27 15.54 4.75
CA PHE A 352 12.24 16.40 5.32
C PHE A 352 12.25 16.39 6.85
N TYR A 353 12.40 15.24 7.49
CA TYR A 353 12.46 15.17 8.95
C TYR A 353 13.70 15.88 9.51
N LEU A 354 14.86 15.73 8.86
CA LEU A 354 16.09 16.37 9.26
C LEU A 354 16.02 17.90 9.13
N GLU A 355 15.46 18.40 8.03
CA GLU A 355 15.30 19.84 7.79
C GLU A 355 14.33 20.48 8.79
N THR A 356 13.16 19.86 9.02
CA THR A 356 12.15 20.42 9.93
C THR A 356 12.49 20.31 11.42
N ALA A 357 13.33 19.34 11.81
CA ALA A 357 13.83 19.28 13.18
C ALA A 357 14.82 20.40 13.49
N GLY A 358 15.63 20.84 12.51
CA GLY A 358 16.59 21.94 12.66
C GLY A 358 15.94 23.33 12.79
N GLU A 359 14.71 23.51 12.29
CA GLU A 359 13.97 24.78 12.40
C GLU A 359 13.50 25.14 13.82
N LYS A 360 13.65 24.23 14.79
CA LYS A 360 13.29 24.47 16.21
C LYS A 360 14.41 25.15 17.02
N GLU A 361 15.61 25.26 16.51
CA GLU A 361 16.76 25.84 17.23
C GLU A 361 16.95 27.34 17.00
N THR A 362 16.03 27.98 16.25
CA THR A 362 16.02 29.43 16.06
C THR A 362 14.77 30.06 16.67
#